data_0f6da265d327e2d4f445e54c218b4394
#
_entry.id   0f6da265d327e2d4f445e54c218b4394
#
_cell.length_a   1.000
_cell.length_b   1.000
_cell.length_c   1.000
_cell.angle_alpha   90.00
_cell.angle_beta   90.00
_cell.angle_gamma   90.00
#
_symmetry.space_group_name_H-M   'P 1'
#
loop_
_entity.id
_entity.type
_entity.pdbx_description
1 polymer ?
#
loop_
_entity_poly.entity_id
_entity_poly.type
_entity_poly.pdbx_seq_one_letter_code
_entity_poly.pdbx_strand_id
1 'polypeptide(L)'
;NMRVYANVDMWDDEGMGFRVHSVRGDTVSLQNIDVEIRRISLAELSKVLPYFPEITGLFSAEAHYVQTEKDLQLSVESSIDELTYERQRIGDVTLGATWLPGEQGKQYLNAYLNHDKVEVMVADGKLVPTRTGKDSLEVNATLEHFPLRVANVFIPDQMVTLAGDMDGNLNITGSTEQPLINGELILDSVTVLSRQYGANFRFDNRPVQIKNNRLEFDKFAIYTTGKNPFTIDGSVDFRDMSRPMANLNLLAQNYTLLDAKRTRESLVYGKVYADFRATVKGPLDGLNMRGNMSLLGNTDVSYILTDSPLTVQDRLGSLVTFTSFSDTTTVVQQEVPTVSLGGLDMVMMVHIDPSVRLKVDLDASNDNRVELEGGGDLSMKYTPQGDLTLTGRYTLSGGLMKYALPVIAAKEFAIDNGSYVEWTGNPMDPMLNFKATDRIRASVSEGENGGTRMVNFDVSIVVKNRLDNLSFAFDVSAPEDATIQNELTAMGAEERGKQALYIMVMKTYLGTGPIGGGGGGLGKLNMGSALNSVLSSQINSLMGNLKNASVSVGIEDHDLSDTGGKR
;
A
#
# COMPACT_ATOMS: atom_id res chain seq x y z
N ASN A 1 2.49 30.96 -51.20
CA ASN A 1 3.40 30.07 -50.46
C ASN A 1 4.53 30.90 -49.90
N MET A 2 4.60 31.04 -48.57
CA MET A 2 5.68 31.76 -47.91
C MET A 2 6.79 30.76 -47.60
N ARG A 3 7.99 30.94 -48.21
CA ARG A 3 9.17 30.13 -47.87
C ARG A 3 9.82 30.76 -46.65
N VAL A 4 10.03 29.96 -45.63
CA VAL A 4 10.74 30.36 -44.39
C VAL A 4 12.23 30.17 -44.62
N TYR A 5 13.03 31.22 -44.43
CA TYR A 5 14.47 31.14 -44.41
C TYR A 5 14.96 31.29 -42.97
N ALA A 6 15.51 30.22 -42.42
CA ALA A 6 16.19 30.22 -41.15
C ALA A 6 17.70 30.08 -41.36
N ASN A 7 18.48 30.82 -40.60
CA ASN A 7 19.92 30.67 -40.53
C ASN A 7 20.38 31.13 -39.15
N VAL A 8 20.30 30.20 -38.21
CA VAL A 8 20.67 30.41 -36.82
C VAL A 8 21.79 29.44 -36.50
N ASP A 9 22.85 29.92 -35.90
CA ASP A 9 24.01 29.14 -35.52
C ASP A 9 24.48 29.61 -34.13
N MET A 10 24.34 28.76 -33.13
CA MET A 10 24.65 29.05 -31.74
C MET A 10 25.43 27.90 -31.15
N TRP A 11 26.73 28.10 -30.92
CA TRP A 11 27.62 27.13 -30.33
C TRP A 11 28.40 27.78 -29.18
N ASP A 12 28.66 27.02 -28.13
CA ASP A 12 29.63 27.39 -27.11
C ASP A 12 31.05 26.92 -27.49
N ASP A 13 32.01 27.25 -26.63
CA ASP A 13 33.42 26.89 -26.81
C ASP A 13 33.68 25.36 -26.75
N GLU A 14 32.75 24.59 -26.19
CA GLU A 14 32.80 23.14 -26.04
C GLU A 14 32.07 22.40 -27.17
N GLY A 15 31.49 23.14 -28.11
CA GLY A 15 30.75 22.58 -29.25
C GLY A 15 29.33 22.12 -28.89
N MET A 16 28.76 22.60 -27.79
CA MET A 16 27.37 22.42 -27.42
C MET A 16 26.54 23.55 -28.04
N GLY A 17 25.39 23.22 -28.61
CA GLY A 17 24.55 24.24 -29.22
C GLY A 17 23.60 23.70 -30.27
N PHE A 18 23.12 24.58 -31.10
CA PHE A 18 22.24 24.19 -32.19
C PHE A 18 22.46 25.06 -33.47
N ARG A 19 22.14 24.44 -34.58
CA ARG A 19 22.11 25.08 -35.90
C ARG A 19 20.77 24.80 -36.58
N VAL A 20 20.18 25.82 -37.16
CA VAL A 20 19.01 25.69 -38.03
C VAL A 20 19.38 26.41 -39.35
N HIS A 21 19.41 25.69 -40.44
CA HIS A 21 19.90 26.21 -41.69
C HIS A 21 18.96 25.87 -42.86
N SER A 22 18.47 26.89 -43.57
CA SER A 22 17.76 26.68 -44.83
C SER A 22 18.74 26.53 -45.97
N VAL A 23 18.64 25.45 -46.75
CA VAL A 23 19.52 25.17 -47.86
C VAL A 23 19.36 26.25 -48.94
N ARG A 24 20.46 26.97 -49.21
CA ARG A 24 20.47 28.05 -50.20
C ARG A 24 20.64 27.47 -51.60
N GLY A 25 19.91 28.05 -52.60
CA GLY A 25 20.01 27.65 -53.98
C GLY A 25 19.08 26.51 -54.39
N ASP A 26 18.37 25.93 -53.50
CA ASP A 26 17.29 25.00 -53.82
C ASP A 26 16.09 25.78 -54.35
N THR A 27 15.80 25.62 -55.64
CA THR A 27 14.68 26.29 -56.33
C THR A 27 13.48 25.37 -56.53
N VAL A 28 13.60 24.10 -56.16
CA VAL A 28 12.60 23.06 -56.40
C VAL A 28 11.71 22.86 -55.16
N SER A 29 12.30 22.90 -53.98
CA SER A 29 11.58 22.69 -52.74
C SER A 29 10.85 23.95 -52.25
N LEU A 30 9.70 23.79 -51.66
CA LEU A 30 8.99 24.83 -50.90
C LEU A 30 9.71 25.18 -49.61
N GLN A 31 10.20 24.15 -48.90
CA GLN A 31 11.04 24.23 -47.72
C GLN A 31 12.17 23.21 -47.83
N ASN A 32 13.36 23.59 -47.36
CA ASN A 32 14.51 22.68 -47.22
C ASN A 32 15.33 23.18 -46.03
N ILE A 33 15.26 22.45 -44.91
CA ILE A 33 15.78 22.88 -43.60
C ILE A 33 16.59 21.75 -43.01
N ASP A 34 17.82 22.08 -42.61
CA ASP A 34 18.67 21.24 -41.76
C ASP A 34 18.63 21.77 -40.32
N VAL A 35 18.48 20.88 -39.39
CA VAL A 35 18.54 21.15 -37.95
C VAL A 35 19.60 20.24 -37.35
N GLU A 36 20.52 20.83 -36.61
CA GLU A 36 21.55 20.14 -35.87
C GLU A 36 21.54 20.64 -34.43
N ILE A 37 21.43 19.73 -33.45
CA ILE A 37 21.49 19.99 -32.04
C ILE A 37 22.56 19.09 -31.45
N ARG A 38 23.49 19.63 -30.68
CA ARG A 38 24.55 18.84 -30.04
C ARG A 38 24.61 19.08 -28.56
N ARG A 39 24.49 17.99 -27.80
CA ARG A 39 24.78 17.89 -26.37
C ARG A 39 24.10 18.94 -25.50
N ILE A 40 22.89 19.38 -25.87
CA ILE A 40 22.11 20.29 -24.99
C ILE A 40 21.76 19.59 -23.70
N SER A 41 22.14 20.22 -22.55
CA SER A 41 21.81 19.70 -21.23
C SER A 41 20.33 19.88 -20.94
N LEU A 42 19.59 18.76 -20.77
CA LEU A 42 18.18 18.78 -20.37
C LEU A 42 17.99 19.34 -18.96
N ALA A 43 19.00 19.18 -18.08
CA ALA A 43 18.99 19.75 -16.75
C ALA A 43 18.95 21.28 -16.75
N GLU A 44 19.57 21.93 -17.74
CA GLU A 44 19.52 23.39 -17.87
C GLU A 44 18.15 23.86 -18.39
N LEU A 45 17.54 23.08 -19.29
CA LEU A 45 16.17 23.37 -19.76
C LEU A 45 15.14 23.25 -18.65
N SER A 46 15.25 22.26 -17.77
CA SER A 46 14.34 22.08 -16.63
C SER A 46 14.38 23.24 -15.64
N LYS A 47 15.53 23.94 -15.51
CA LYS A 47 15.67 25.12 -14.65
C LYS A 47 14.96 26.36 -15.20
N VAL A 48 14.80 26.45 -16.52
CA VAL A 48 14.24 27.63 -17.20
C VAL A 48 12.73 27.49 -17.43
N LEU A 49 12.24 26.25 -17.55
CA LEU A 49 10.82 25.94 -17.80
C LEU A 49 10.12 25.56 -16.51
N PRO A 50 9.36 26.47 -15.88
CA PRO A 50 8.54 26.13 -14.73
C PRO A 50 7.51 25.08 -15.16
N TYR A 51 7.28 24.07 -14.33
CA TYR A 51 6.42 22.89 -14.59
C TYR A 51 7.05 21.78 -15.46
N PHE A 52 8.30 21.89 -15.87
CA PHE A 52 9.00 20.79 -16.52
C PHE A 52 9.51 19.82 -15.42
N PRO A 53 9.28 18.51 -15.55
CA PRO A 53 9.79 17.54 -14.57
C PRO A 53 11.32 17.57 -14.49
N GLU A 54 11.90 17.09 -13.40
CA GLU A 54 13.35 17.01 -13.24
C GLU A 54 13.91 15.94 -14.20
N ILE A 55 14.32 16.39 -15.40
CA ILE A 55 14.93 15.54 -16.44
C ILE A 55 16.38 15.95 -16.60
N THR A 56 17.28 14.97 -16.66
CA THR A 56 18.69 15.20 -16.98
C THR A 56 19.12 14.31 -18.14
N GLY A 57 20.23 14.66 -18.78
CA GLY A 57 20.80 13.98 -19.92
C GLY A 57 21.33 14.98 -20.95
N LEU A 58 22.09 14.48 -21.91
CA LEU A 58 22.64 15.27 -23.01
C LEU A 58 21.87 14.95 -24.29
N PHE A 59 21.07 15.90 -24.75
CA PHE A 59 20.25 15.76 -25.94
C PHE A 59 21.04 16.17 -27.18
N SER A 60 21.07 15.32 -28.21
CA SER A 60 21.56 15.59 -29.53
C SER A 60 20.54 15.19 -30.58
N ALA A 61 20.43 15.93 -31.68
CA ALA A 61 19.53 15.60 -32.76
C ALA A 61 20.04 16.15 -34.09
N GLU A 62 19.83 15.38 -35.16
CA GLU A 62 20.00 15.81 -36.54
C GLU A 62 18.67 15.59 -37.27
N ALA A 63 18.19 16.61 -37.97
CA ALA A 63 16.97 16.51 -38.76
C ALA A 63 17.12 17.21 -40.10
N HIS A 64 16.66 16.55 -41.15
CA HIS A 64 16.59 17.08 -42.50
C HIS A 64 15.13 17.06 -42.97
N TYR A 65 14.59 18.23 -43.28
CA TYR A 65 13.21 18.43 -43.69
C TYR A 65 13.13 19.04 -45.08
N VAL A 66 12.53 18.34 -46.02
CA VAL A 66 12.29 18.83 -47.39
C VAL A 66 10.81 18.73 -47.73
N GLN A 67 10.22 19.84 -48.12
CA GLN A 67 8.86 19.90 -48.62
C GLN A 67 8.83 20.39 -50.05
N THR A 68 8.21 19.64 -50.93
CA THR A 68 7.91 20.05 -52.31
C THR A 68 6.40 20.37 -52.45
N GLU A 69 5.93 20.69 -53.67
CA GLU A 69 4.49 20.86 -53.91
C GLU A 69 3.67 19.57 -53.72
N LYS A 70 4.33 18.42 -53.86
CA LYS A 70 3.65 17.11 -53.86
C LYS A 70 4.08 16.20 -52.75
N ASP A 71 5.29 16.35 -52.26
CA ASP A 71 5.94 15.37 -51.42
C ASP A 71 6.55 16.02 -50.17
N LEU A 72 6.61 15.24 -49.11
CA LEU A 72 7.28 15.52 -47.85
C LEU A 72 8.40 14.49 -47.65
N GLN A 73 9.60 14.96 -47.34
CA GLN A 73 10.71 14.12 -46.89
C GLN A 73 11.17 14.63 -45.52
N LEU A 74 11.31 13.70 -44.56
CA LEU A 74 11.83 13.98 -43.23
C LEU A 74 12.81 12.86 -42.87
N SER A 75 13.97 13.23 -42.35
CA SER A 75 14.88 12.32 -41.66
C SER A 75 15.24 12.93 -40.32
N VAL A 76 15.09 12.19 -39.26
CA VAL A 76 15.41 12.62 -37.90
C VAL A 76 16.19 11.51 -37.24
N GLU A 77 17.30 11.86 -36.62
CA GLU A 77 18.00 11.01 -35.65
C GLU A 77 18.23 11.83 -34.39
N SER A 78 17.82 11.30 -33.22
CA SER A 78 17.96 11.99 -31.96
C SER A 78 18.44 11.04 -30.89
N SER A 79 19.30 11.51 -30.00
CA SER A 79 19.80 10.75 -28.86
C SER A 79 19.73 11.56 -27.58
N ILE A 80 19.53 10.86 -26.46
CA ILE A 80 19.69 11.39 -25.13
C ILE A 80 20.62 10.44 -24.39
N ASP A 81 21.82 10.93 -24.08
CA ASP A 81 22.80 10.17 -23.31
C ASP A 81 22.52 10.37 -21.81
N GLU A 82 22.61 9.28 -21.03
CA GLU A 82 22.40 9.26 -19.59
C GLU A 82 21.08 9.90 -19.13
N LEU A 83 19.99 9.59 -19.85
CA LEU A 83 18.67 10.10 -19.51
C LEU A 83 18.26 9.66 -18.10
N THR A 84 17.89 10.64 -17.25
CA THR A 84 17.22 10.41 -15.98
C THR A 84 15.91 11.19 -15.91
N TYR A 85 14.94 10.66 -15.22
CA TYR A 85 13.67 11.30 -14.91
C TYR A 85 13.44 11.22 -13.39
N GLU A 86 13.22 12.36 -12.74
CA GLU A 86 13.04 12.46 -11.28
C GLU A 86 14.11 11.66 -10.50
N ARG A 87 15.38 11.83 -10.87
CA ARG A 87 16.58 11.16 -10.31
C ARG A 87 16.65 9.66 -10.56
N GLN A 88 15.74 9.07 -11.33
CA GLN A 88 15.79 7.67 -11.70
C GLN A 88 16.41 7.51 -13.09
N ARG A 89 17.38 6.61 -13.22
CA ARG A 89 18.06 6.38 -14.49
C ARG A 89 17.17 5.60 -15.44
N ILE A 90 16.94 6.17 -16.64
CA ILE A 90 16.34 5.49 -17.79
C ILE A 90 17.43 4.81 -18.62
N GLY A 91 18.53 5.49 -18.92
CA GLY A 91 19.63 5.01 -19.76
C GLY A 91 19.84 5.86 -20.99
N ASP A 92 20.60 5.33 -21.96
CA ASP A 92 20.80 5.98 -23.25
C ASP A 92 19.62 5.66 -24.18
N VAL A 93 19.02 6.66 -24.77
CA VAL A 93 17.87 6.51 -25.69
C VAL A 93 18.20 7.14 -27.04
N THR A 94 18.03 6.38 -28.12
CA THR A 94 18.19 6.90 -29.49
C THR A 94 16.93 6.60 -30.30
N LEU A 95 16.40 7.60 -30.97
CA LEU A 95 15.24 7.51 -31.87
C LEU A 95 15.66 7.96 -33.25
N GLY A 96 15.51 7.10 -34.25
CA GLY A 96 15.61 7.44 -35.64
C GLY A 96 14.27 7.32 -36.36
N ALA A 97 13.98 8.24 -37.27
CA ALA A 97 12.79 8.16 -38.12
C ALA A 97 13.07 8.76 -39.50
N THR A 98 12.61 8.08 -40.54
CA THR A 98 12.64 8.56 -41.91
C THR A 98 11.26 8.49 -42.52
N TRP A 99 10.90 9.56 -43.24
CA TRP A 99 9.67 9.66 -44.02
C TRP A 99 10.06 10.08 -45.42
N LEU A 100 9.91 9.18 -46.39
CA LEU A 100 10.43 9.36 -47.76
C LEU A 100 9.32 9.21 -48.79
N PRO A 101 9.28 10.10 -49.83
CA PRO A 101 8.37 9.94 -50.94
C PRO A 101 8.78 8.76 -51.82
N GLY A 102 7.78 8.06 -52.34
CA GLY A 102 7.94 6.96 -53.26
C GLY A 102 7.19 7.17 -54.59
N GLU A 103 7.17 6.14 -55.39
CA GLU A 103 6.45 6.17 -56.67
C GLU A 103 4.94 6.25 -56.48
N GLN A 104 4.23 6.89 -57.39
CA GLN A 104 2.76 7.01 -57.44
C GLN A 104 2.16 7.73 -56.20
N GLY A 105 2.91 8.64 -55.57
CA GLY A 105 2.47 9.41 -54.42
C GLY A 105 2.45 8.61 -53.08
N LYS A 106 3.03 7.42 -53.05
CA LYS A 106 3.25 6.68 -51.82
C LYS A 106 4.27 7.40 -50.94
N GLN A 107 4.14 7.22 -49.62
CA GLN A 107 5.13 7.67 -48.65
C GLN A 107 5.61 6.45 -47.85
N TYR A 108 6.89 6.37 -47.55
CA TYR A 108 7.51 5.30 -46.77
C TYR A 108 7.98 5.83 -45.44
N LEU A 109 7.67 5.10 -44.38
CA LEU A 109 8.10 5.38 -43.01
C LEU A 109 9.01 4.27 -42.53
N ASN A 110 10.17 4.62 -41.98
CA ASN A 110 10.97 3.72 -41.17
C ASN A 110 11.28 4.43 -39.86
N ALA A 111 11.17 3.74 -38.74
CA ALA A 111 11.55 4.28 -37.44
C ALA A 111 12.16 3.18 -36.56
N TYR A 112 13.10 3.57 -35.73
CA TYR A 112 13.68 2.67 -34.71
C TYR A 112 13.88 3.37 -33.39
N LEU A 113 13.89 2.59 -32.32
CA LEU A 113 14.20 3.02 -30.96
C LEU A 113 15.28 2.13 -30.41
N ASN A 114 16.38 2.71 -29.94
CA ASN A 114 17.42 2.02 -29.22
C ASN A 114 17.38 2.45 -27.73
N HIS A 115 17.59 1.49 -26.86
CA HIS A 115 17.77 1.71 -25.43
C HIS A 115 19.09 1.06 -24.99
N ASP A 116 19.97 1.83 -24.32
CA ASP A 116 21.33 1.40 -23.95
C ASP A 116 22.08 0.78 -25.16
N LYS A 117 21.94 1.39 -26.34
CA LYS A 117 22.55 0.96 -27.62
C LYS A 117 22.04 -0.36 -28.22
N VAL A 118 20.96 -0.89 -27.67
CA VAL A 118 20.26 -2.07 -28.20
C VAL A 118 18.97 -1.61 -28.87
N GLU A 119 18.73 -2.08 -30.10
CA GLU A 119 17.47 -1.82 -30.78
C GLU A 119 16.33 -2.58 -30.11
N VAL A 120 15.34 -1.83 -29.61
CA VAL A 120 14.20 -2.39 -28.86
C VAL A 120 12.87 -2.22 -29.58
N MET A 121 12.84 -1.40 -30.64
CA MET A 121 11.67 -1.25 -31.51
C MET A 121 12.09 -0.85 -32.91
N VAL A 122 11.48 -1.47 -33.90
CA VAL A 122 11.55 -1.10 -35.31
C VAL A 122 10.15 -0.97 -35.89
N ALA A 123 9.92 0.01 -36.70
CA ALA A 123 8.67 0.18 -37.44
C ALA A 123 8.94 0.50 -38.92
N ASP A 124 8.36 -0.30 -39.80
CA ASP A 124 8.39 -0.12 -41.23
C ASP A 124 6.99 0.09 -41.75
N GLY A 125 6.81 1.10 -42.61
CA GLY A 125 5.48 1.38 -43.09
C GLY A 125 5.42 2.15 -44.39
N LYS A 126 4.22 2.22 -44.90
CA LYS A 126 3.89 3.06 -46.07
C LYS A 126 2.50 3.66 -45.93
N LEU A 127 2.38 4.84 -46.44
CA LEU A 127 1.12 5.53 -46.68
C LEU A 127 0.79 5.50 -48.14
N VAL A 128 -0.36 4.97 -48.52
CA VAL A 128 -0.77 4.81 -49.93
C VAL A 128 -1.98 5.72 -50.19
N PRO A 129 -1.87 6.69 -51.08
CA PRO A 129 -2.98 7.56 -51.44
C PRO A 129 -4.12 6.73 -52.08
N THR A 130 -5.34 6.95 -51.64
CA THR A 130 -6.51 6.28 -52.19
C THR A 130 -7.33 7.22 -53.08
N ARG A 131 -8.10 6.66 -54.00
CA ARG A 131 -9.03 7.43 -54.86
C ARG A 131 -10.12 8.16 -54.08
N THR A 132 -10.37 7.78 -52.85
CA THR A 132 -11.39 8.37 -51.98
C THR A 132 -10.87 9.56 -51.17
N GLY A 133 -9.60 9.93 -51.30
CA GLY A 133 -8.95 11.03 -50.60
C GLY A 133 -8.57 10.71 -49.14
N LYS A 134 -8.79 9.47 -48.66
CA LYS A 134 -8.29 8.98 -47.39
C LYS A 134 -7.11 8.04 -47.63
N ASP A 135 -5.95 8.42 -47.14
CA ASP A 135 -4.74 7.62 -47.34
C ASP A 135 -4.84 6.31 -46.52
N SER A 136 -4.34 5.23 -47.13
CA SER A 136 -4.27 3.92 -46.49
C SER A 136 -2.92 3.72 -45.80
N LEU A 137 -2.94 3.45 -44.52
CA LEU A 137 -1.77 3.16 -43.70
C LEU A 137 -1.49 1.65 -43.73
N GLU A 138 -0.23 1.27 -43.88
CA GLU A 138 0.29 -0.08 -43.71
C GLU A 138 1.61 0.03 -42.96
N VAL A 139 1.63 -0.30 -41.64
CA VAL A 139 2.84 -0.24 -40.79
C VAL A 139 2.98 -1.55 -40.05
N ASN A 140 4.20 -2.10 -40.05
CA ASN A 140 4.60 -3.20 -39.19
C ASN A 140 5.55 -2.66 -38.14
N ALA A 141 5.24 -2.90 -36.88
CA ALA A 141 6.11 -2.54 -35.76
C ALA A 141 6.49 -3.81 -34.98
N THR A 142 7.78 -3.97 -34.76
CA THR A 142 8.34 -5.08 -33.98
C THR A 142 8.98 -4.52 -32.72
N LEU A 143 8.65 -5.10 -31.57
CA LEU A 143 9.33 -4.84 -30.29
C LEU A 143 10.18 -6.07 -29.99
N GLU A 144 11.44 -5.86 -29.65
CA GLU A 144 12.38 -6.91 -29.25
C GLU A 144 13.05 -6.49 -27.93
N HIS A 145 12.77 -7.27 -26.87
CA HIS A 145 13.33 -7.04 -25.52
C HIS A 145 13.15 -5.61 -25.01
N PHE A 146 11.97 -5.00 -25.25
CA PHE A 146 11.66 -3.68 -24.74
C PHE A 146 11.64 -3.69 -23.21
N PRO A 147 12.57 -3.00 -22.51
CA PRO A 147 12.76 -3.18 -21.09
C PRO A 147 11.68 -2.47 -20.28
N LEU A 148 10.81 -3.23 -19.60
CA LEU A 148 9.73 -2.68 -18.79
C LEU A 148 10.23 -1.94 -17.53
N ARG A 149 11.49 -2.14 -17.14
CA ARG A 149 12.13 -1.38 -16.05
C ARG A 149 12.10 0.14 -16.27
N VAL A 150 12.04 0.58 -17.52
CA VAL A 150 11.92 2.02 -17.86
C VAL A 150 10.65 2.63 -17.28
N ALA A 151 9.58 1.85 -17.12
CA ALA A 151 8.34 2.33 -16.54
C ALA A 151 8.43 2.63 -15.03
N ASN A 152 9.47 2.13 -14.33
CA ASN A 152 9.64 2.37 -12.90
C ASN A 152 9.79 3.85 -12.54
N VAL A 153 10.29 4.67 -13.46
CA VAL A 153 10.46 6.11 -13.23
C VAL A 153 9.14 6.85 -13.04
N PHE A 154 8.04 6.27 -13.53
CA PHE A 154 6.70 6.83 -13.42
C PHE A 154 5.92 6.28 -12.21
N ILE A 155 6.54 5.38 -11.42
CA ILE A 155 5.90 4.78 -10.24
C ILE A 155 6.29 5.59 -9.00
N PRO A 156 5.33 6.25 -8.32
CA PRO A 156 5.61 7.04 -7.13
C PRO A 156 6.24 6.19 -6.02
N ASP A 157 7.21 6.76 -5.30
CA ASP A 157 7.83 6.21 -4.08
C ASP A 157 8.37 4.78 -4.19
N GLN A 158 8.60 4.28 -5.42
CA GLN A 158 9.05 2.92 -5.69
C GLN A 158 8.19 1.84 -4.99
N MET A 159 6.89 2.11 -4.84
CA MET A 159 5.94 1.19 -4.18
C MET A 159 5.99 -0.20 -4.79
N VAL A 160 6.22 -0.26 -6.11
CA VAL A 160 6.47 -1.50 -6.86
C VAL A 160 7.65 -1.32 -7.81
N THR A 161 8.32 -2.41 -8.13
CA THR A 161 9.39 -2.46 -9.12
C THR A 161 9.00 -3.42 -10.23
N LEU A 162 9.00 -2.94 -11.48
CA LEU A 162 8.85 -3.76 -12.69
C LEU A 162 10.23 -4.21 -13.17
N ALA A 163 10.29 -5.46 -13.63
CA ALA A 163 11.43 -6.03 -14.33
C ALA A 163 10.95 -6.97 -15.43
N GLY A 164 11.85 -7.33 -16.36
CA GLY A 164 11.53 -8.13 -17.54
C GLY A 164 11.33 -7.26 -18.77
N ASP A 165 11.06 -7.94 -19.88
CA ASP A 165 11.03 -7.33 -21.20
C ASP A 165 9.67 -7.58 -21.89
N MET A 166 9.36 -6.78 -22.89
CA MET A 166 8.17 -6.96 -23.72
C MET A 166 8.60 -7.14 -25.17
N ASP A 167 8.16 -8.24 -25.76
CA ASP A 167 8.28 -8.52 -27.18
C ASP A 167 6.91 -8.37 -27.86
N GLY A 168 6.91 -8.11 -29.17
CA GLY A 168 5.66 -8.04 -29.89
C GLY A 168 5.80 -7.71 -31.37
N ASN A 169 4.76 -8.08 -32.11
CA ASN A 169 4.62 -7.75 -33.51
C ASN A 169 3.25 -7.11 -33.72
N LEU A 170 3.23 -5.91 -34.25
CA LEU A 170 2.01 -5.15 -34.51
C LEU A 170 1.92 -4.84 -36.02
N ASN A 171 0.79 -5.15 -36.61
CA ASN A 171 0.43 -4.77 -37.98
C ASN A 171 -0.70 -3.73 -37.91
N ILE A 172 -0.43 -2.54 -38.38
CA ILE A 172 -1.35 -1.41 -38.37
C ILE A 172 -1.75 -1.10 -39.81
N THR A 173 -3.04 -1.23 -40.09
CA THR A 173 -3.59 -1.01 -41.44
C THR A 173 -4.80 -0.08 -41.38
N GLY A 174 -5.38 0.26 -42.55
CA GLY A 174 -6.59 1.09 -42.62
C GLY A 174 -6.31 2.56 -42.89
N SER A 175 -7.19 3.45 -42.47
CA SER A 175 -6.97 4.89 -42.67
C SER A 175 -6.23 5.49 -41.48
N THR A 176 -5.58 6.63 -41.70
CA THR A 176 -4.91 7.41 -40.65
C THR A 176 -5.89 7.90 -39.57
N GLU A 177 -7.18 8.07 -39.89
CA GLU A 177 -8.22 8.46 -38.95
C GLU A 177 -8.74 7.28 -38.11
N GLN A 178 -8.74 6.08 -38.70
CA GLN A 178 -9.25 4.84 -38.09
C GLN A 178 -8.26 3.69 -38.39
N PRO A 179 -7.11 3.66 -37.71
CA PRO A 179 -6.16 2.57 -37.88
C PRO A 179 -6.72 1.27 -37.28
N LEU A 180 -6.45 0.17 -37.96
CA LEU A 180 -6.78 -1.18 -37.54
C LEU A 180 -5.50 -1.89 -37.10
N ILE A 181 -5.41 -2.16 -35.80
CA ILE A 181 -4.25 -2.78 -35.18
C ILE A 181 -4.52 -4.28 -34.96
N ASN A 182 -3.62 -5.11 -35.47
CA ASN A 182 -3.57 -6.54 -35.21
C ASN A 182 -2.14 -6.92 -34.79
N GLY A 183 -2.01 -8.03 -34.07
CA GLY A 183 -0.70 -8.50 -33.66
C GLY A 183 -0.71 -9.26 -32.35
N GLU A 184 0.43 -9.30 -31.69
CA GLU A 184 0.60 -9.95 -30.41
C GLU A 184 1.66 -9.25 -29.56
N LEU A 185 1.49 -9.35 -28.24
CA LEU A 185 2.43 -8.90 -27.23
C LEU A 185 2.79 -10.07 -26.31
N ILE A 186 4.06 -10.20 -25.97
CA ILE A 186 4.60 -11.23 -25.07
C ILE A 186 5.30 -10.51 -23.93
N LEU A 187 4.95 -10.88 -22.69
CA LEU A 187 5.62 -10.39 -21.48
C LEU A 187 6.72 -11.40 -21.12
N ASP A 188 7.96 -11.15 -21.56
CA ASP A 188 9.06 -12.05 -21.27
C ASP A 188 9.65 -11.81 -19.88
N SER A 189 9.53 -12.84 -19.03
CA SER A 189 10.08 -12.85 -17.67
C SER A 189 9.65 -11.64 -16.81
N VAL A 190 8.47 -11.07 -17.13
CA VAL A 190 7.98 -9.88 -16.44
C VAL A 190 7.59 -10.20 -15.00
N THR A 191 8.12 -9.38 -14.10
CA THR A 191 7.83 -9.45 -12.66
C THR A 191 7.47 -8.09 -12.10
N VAL A 192 6.57 -8.09 -11.12
CA VAL A 192 6.21 -6.92 -10.31
C VAL A 192 6.48 -7.24 -8.85
N LEU A 193 7.42 -6.54 -8.25
CA LEU A 193 7.85 -6.73 -6.86
C LEU A 193 7.44 -5.54 -6.01
N SER A 194 6.74 -5.78 -4.90
CA SER A 194 6.55 -4.81 -3.82
C SER A 194 7.19 -5.33 -2.55
N ARG A 195 8.25 -4.66 -2.09
CA ARG A 195 8.97 -5.04 -0.85
C ARG A 195 8.15 -4.75 0.40
N GLN A 196 7.44 -3.64 0.41
CA GLN A 196 6.63 -3.19 1.53
C GLN A 196 5.49 -4.16 1.86
N TYR A 197 4.82 -4.66 0.81
CA TYR A 197 3.71 -5.60 0.93
C TYR A 197 4.13 -7.06 0.71
N GLY A 198 5.43 -7.34 0.49
CA GLY A 198 5.94 -8.68 0.26
C GLY A 198 5.36 -9.39 -0.98
N ALA A 199 4.81 -8.62 -1.91
CA ALA A 199 4.17 -9.15 -3.11
C ALA A 199 5.18 -9.30 -4.24
N ASN A 200 5.18 -10.49 -4.88
CA ASN A 200 6.02 -10.79 -6.04
C ASN A 200 5.16 -11.51 -7.09
N PHE A 201 4.81 -10.80 -8.14
CA PHE A 201 3.99 -11.32 -9.23
C PHE A 201 4.85 -11.60 -10.45
N ARG A 202 4.64 -12.74 -11.07
CA ARG A 202 5.23 -13.15 -12.36
C ARG A 202 4.11 -13.32 -13.37
N PHE A 203 4.29 -12.74 -14.53
CA PHE A 203 3.31 -12.79 -15.61
C PHE A 203 3.57 -13.98 -16.54
N ASP A 204 2.52 -14.43 -17.19
CA ASP A 204 2.57 -15.47 -18.21
C ASP A 204 3.33 -14.94 -19.45
N ASN A 205 4.17 -15.81 -20.02
CA ASN A 205 4.89 -15.51 -21.26
C ASN A 205 4.07 -15.87 -22.53
N ARG A 206 2.81 -16.27 -22.38
CA ARG A 206 1.96 -16.56 -23.53
C ARG A 206 1.59 -15.25 -24.25
N PRO A 207 1.54 -15.28 -25.62
CA PRO A 207 1.17 -14.11 -26.38
C PRO A 207 -0.24 -13.63 -26.03
N VAL A 208 -0.37 -12.33 -25.77
CA VAL A 208 -1.65 -11.64 -25.68
C VAL A 208 -1.97 -11.11 -27.08
N GLN A 209 -3.06 -11.59 -27.66
CA GLN A 209 -3.43 -11.29 -29.04
C GLN A 209 -4.13 -9.95 -29.15
N ILE A 210 -3.81 -9.21 -30.21
CA ILE A 210 -4.54 -8.01 -30.60
C ILE A 210 -5.24 -8.31 -31.92
N LYS A 211 -6.58 -8.25 -31.92
CA LYS A 211 -7.41 -8.48 -33.11
C LYS A 211 -8.39 -7.35 -33.30
N ASN A 212 -8.23 -6.63 -34.43
CA ASN A 212 -9.12 -5.55 -34.81
C ASN A 212 -9.31 -4.51 -33.67
N ASN A 213 -8.20 -3.98 -33.16
CA ASN A 213 -8.19 -3.02 -32.04
C ASN A 213 -8.76 -3.58 -30.73
N ARG A 214 -8.68 -4.90 -30.52
CA ARG A 214 -9.10 -5.55 -29.30
C ARG A 214 -7.97 -6.41 -28.76
N LEU A 215 -7.51 -6.11 -27.56
CA LEU A 215 -6.58 -6.92 -26.79
C LEU A 215 -7.35 -8.08 -26.16
N GLU A 216 -7.01 -9.33 -26.50
CA GLU A 216 -7.72 -10.54 -26.06
C GLU A 216 -6.87 -11.32 -25.06
N PHE A 217 -7.43 -11.59 -23.90
CA PHE A 217 -6.87 -12.45 -22.86
C PHE A 217 -7.60 -13.80 -22.88
N ASP A 218 -6.85 -14.87 -23.07
CA ASP A 218 -7.35 -16.25 -22.95
C ASP A 218 -6.64 -16.92 -21.78
N LYS A 219 -7.26 -16.90 -20.61
CA LYS A 219 -6.71 -17.41 -19.34
C LYS A 219 -5.29 -16.94 -19.09
N PHE A 220 -5.03 -15.66 -19.36
CA PHE A 220 -3.73 -15.06 -19.10
C PHE A 220 -3.41 -15.17 -17.62
N ALA A 221 -2.27 -15.78 -17.28
CA ALA A 221 -1.96 -16.18 -15.92
C ALA A 221 -0.97 -15.24 -15.24
N ILE A 222 -1.24 -14.94 -13.97
CA ILE A 222 -0.36 -14.22 -13.07
C ILE A 222 -0.04 -15.13 -11.88
N TYR A 223 1.24 -15.37 -11.64
CA TYR A 223 1.74 -16.22 -10.57
C TYR A 223 2.39 -15.41 -9.48
N THR A 224 2.33 -15.91 -8.27
CA THR A 224 3.18 -15.50 -7.15
C THR A 224 4.20 -16.61 -6.87
N THR A 225 4.56 -16.83 -5.61
CA THR A 225 5.39 -17.98 -5.18
C THR A 225 4.67 -19.31 -5.31
N GLY A 226 3.32 -19.30 -5.35
CA GLY A 226 2.48 -20.49 -5.48
C GLY A 226 2.44 -21.05 -6.92
N LYS A 227 1.84 -22.24 -7.06
CA LYS A 227 1.66 -22.92 -8.35
C LYS A 227 0.35 -22.55 -9.03
N ASN A 228 -0.66 -22.16 -8.26
CA ASN A 228 -1.98 -21.84 -8.78
C ASN A 228 -1.98 -20.39 -9.32
N PRO A 229 -2.43 -20.17 -10.55
CA PRO A 229 -2.44 -18.83 -11.12
C PRO A 229 -3.68 -18.04 -10.71
N PHE A 230 -3.54 -16.73 -10.75
CA PHE A 230 -4.63 -15.79 -10.98
C PHE A 230 -4.80 -15.64 -12.49
N THR A 231 -5.99 -15.85 -13.02
CA THR A 231 -6.26 -15.83 -14.45
C THR A 231 -7.17 -14.67 -14.85
N ILE A 232 -6.86 -14.12 -16.02
CA ILE A 232 -7.63 -13.07 -16.68
C ILE A 232 -8.17 -13.63 -17.99
N ASP A 233 -9.49 -13.57 -18.17
CA ASP A 233 -10.19 -13.88 -19.41
C ASP A 233 -10.97 -12.66 -19.89
N GLY A 234 -11.03 -12.45 -21.19
CA GLY A 234 -11.83 -11.38 -21.78
C GLY A 234 -11.04 -10.45 -22.67
N SER A 235 -11.43 -9.19 -22.74
CA SER A 235 -10.81 -8.27 -23.67
C SER A 235 -10.83 -6.81 -23.22
N VAL A 236 -9.89 -6.03 -23.77
CA VAL A 236 -9.92 -4.57 -23.79
C VAL A 236 -10.07 -4.11 -25.23
N ASP A 237 -11.17 -3.43 -25.52
CA ASP A 237 -11.52 -2.90 -26.83
C ASP A 237 -11.11 -1.44 -26.93
N PHE A 238 -10.20 -1.13 -27.84
CA PHE A 238 -9.70 0.22 -28.09
C PHE A 238 -9.98 0.70 -29.53
N ARG A 239 -11.07 0.22 -30.17
CA ARG A 239 -11.56 0.76 -31.45
C ARG A 239 -11.88 2.24 -31.35
N ASP A 240 -12.38 2.68 -30.21
CA ASP A 240 -12.37 4.08 -29.81
C ASP A 240 -11.18 4.32 -28.88
N MET A 241 -10.09 4.83 -29.43
CA MET A 241 -8.85 5.09 -28.67
C MET A 241 -9.00 6.18 -27.60
N SER A 242 -10.02 7.04 -27.74
CA SER A 242 -10.32 8.06 -26.73
C SER A 242 -11.01 7.47 -25.51
N ARG A 243 -11.68 6.31 -25.66
CA ARG A 243 -12.43 5.65 -24.59
C ARG A 243 -12.35 4.13 -24.67
N PRO A 244 -11.19 3.54 -24.37
CA PRO A 244 -11.04 2.09 -24.37
C PRO A 244 -11.95 1.43 -23.34
N MET A 245 -12.55 0.28 -23.71
CA MET A 245 -13.53 -0.44 -22.89
C MET A 245 -13.00 -1.80 -22.45
N ALA A 246 -12.99 -2.06 -21.15
CA ALA A 246 -12.65 -3.36 -20.59
C ALA A 246 -13.89 -4.24 -20.37
N ASN A 247 -13.74 -5.54 -20.61
CA ASN A 247 -14.69 -6.59 -20.22
C ASN A 247 -13.89 -7.84 -19.86
N LEU A 248 -13.56 -7.97 -18.57
CA LEU A 248 -12.64 -8.98 -18.05
C LEU A 248 -13.33 -9.82 -16.97
N ASN A 249 -13.01 -11.11 -16.97
CA ASN A 249 -13.33 -12.04 -15.90
C ASN A 249 -12.04 -12.44 -15.20
N LEU A 250 -12.02 -12.32 -13.91
CA LEU A 250 -10.88 -12.60 -13.05
C LEU A 250 -11.20 -13.83 -12.20
N LEU A 251 -10.29 -14.81 -12.17
CA LEU A 251 -10.48 -16.04 -11.42
C LEU A 251 -9.18 -16.49 -10.79
N ALA A 252 -9.24 -16.84 -9.52
CA ALA A 252 -8.15 -17.53 -8.83
C ALA A 252 -8.73 -18.60 -7.88
N GLN A 253 -8.05 -19.73 -7.74
CA GLN A 253 -8.43 -20.80 -6.83
C GLN A 253 -7.20 -21.24 -6.03
N ASN A 254 -7.32 -21.23 -4.72
CA ASN A 254 -6.23 -21.49 -3.79
C ASN A 254 -4.93 -20.77 -4.19
N TYR A 255 -5.11 -19.48 -4.52
CA TYR A 255 -4.04 -18.62 -4.98
C TYR A 255 -3.23 -18.14 -3.79
N THR A 256 -1.91 -18.22 -3.88
CA THR A 256 -1.01 -17.66 -2.86
C THR A 256 -0.90 -16.16 -3.09
N LEU A 257 -1.76 -15.38 -2.44
CA LEU A 257 -1.78 -13.93 -2.57
C LEU A 257 -0.52 -13.29 -1.96
N LEU A 258 -0.04 -13.86 -0.85
CA LEU A 258 1.16 -13.44 -0.14
C LEU A 258 1.93 -14.66 0.34
N ASP A 259 3.25 -14.65 0.20
CA ASP A 259 4.20 -15.54 0.87
C ASP A 259 5.50 -14.77 1.12
N ALA A 260 5.52 -14.01 2.19
CA ALA A 260 6.61 -13.10 2.51
C ALA A 260 7.17 -13.36 3.91
N LYS A 261 8.50 -13.32 4.01
CA LYS A 261 9.20 -13.34 5.29
C LYS A 261 9.26 -11.91 5.86
N ARG A 262 9.31 -11.82 7.19
CA ARG A 262 9.51 -10.53 7.87
C ARG A 262 10.86 -9.93 7.49
N THR A 263 10.85 -8.66 7.07
CA THR A 263 12.02 -7.81 6.83
C THR A 263 11.88 -6.52 7.64
N ARG A 264 12.88 -5.66 7.61
CA ARG A 264 12.82 -4.34 8.29
C ARG A 264 11.81 -3.38 7.62
N GLU A 265 11.54 -3.59 6.35
CA GLU A 265 10.66 -2.74 5.53
C GLU A 265 9.23 -3.31 5.44
N SER A 266 9.00 -4.54 5.96
CA SER A 266 7.70 -5.20 5.86
C SER A 266 6.66 -4.53 6.74
N LEU A 267 5.54 -4.14 6.16
CA LEU A 267 4.29 -3.84 6.89
C LEU A 267 3.45 -5.10 7.08
N VAL A 268 3.53 -6.01 6.10
CA VAL A 268 2.79 -7.28 6.11
C VAL A 268 3.74 -8.41 5.79
N TYR A 269 3.62 -9.54 6.50
CA TYR A 269 4.38 -10.76 6.23
C TYR A 269 3.57 -12.00 6.62
N GLY A 270 4.02 -13.18 6.16
CA GLY A 270 3.30 -14.44 6.39
C GLY A 270 2.76 -15.01 5.08
N LYS A 271 1.66 -15.75 5.17
CA LYS A 271 1.05 -16.42 4.01
C LYS A 271 -0.44 -16.11 3.95
N VAL A 272 -0.91 -15.73 2.76
CA VAL A 272 -2.33 -15.50 2.48
C VAL A 272 -2.73 -16.34 1.28
N TYR A 273 -3.75 -17.14 1.45
CA TYR A 273 -4.35 -17.95 0.40
C TYR A 273 -5.79 -17.51 0.17
N ALA A 274 -6.16 -17.35 -1.08
CA ALA A 274 -7.49 -16.89 -1.42
C ALA A 274 -8.07 -17.56 -2.66
N ASP A 275 -9.38 -17.75 -2.65
CA ASP A 275 -10.19 -17.89 -3.84
C ASP A 275 -10.70 -16.51 -4.24
N PHE A 276 -10.67 -16.21 -5.53
CA PHE A 276 -11.09 -14.93 -6.05
C PHE A 276 -11.89 -15.10 -7.33
N ARG A 277 -13.00 -14.37 -7.44
CA ARG A 277 -13.79 -14.29 -8.66
C ARG A 277 -14.38 -12.90 -8.80
N ALA A 278 -14.08 -12.23 -9.91
CA ALA A 278 -14.64 -10.92 -10.18
C ALA A 278 -14.86 -10.69 -11.68
N THR A 279 -15.71 -9.72 -11.99
CA THR A 279 -15.86 -9.15 -13.33
C THR A 279 -15.45 -7.68 -13.29
N VAL A 280 -14.73 -7.25 -14.33
CA VAL A 280 -14.33 -5.86 -14.51
C VAL A 280 -14.90 -5.39 -15.84
N LYS A 281 -15.72 -4.33 -15.82
CA LYS A 281 -16.38 -3.79 -17.02
C LYS A 281 -16.39 -2.28 -17.01
N GLY A 282 -16.31 -1.70 -18.19
CA GLY A 282 -16.42 -0.25 -18.37
C GLY A 282 -15.24 0.37 -19.06
N PRO A 283 -15.26 1.69 -19.26
CA PRO A 283 -14.12 2.41 -19.79
C PRO A 283 -12.94 2.37 -18.81
N LEU A 284 -11.70 2.43 -19.32
CA LEU A 284 -10.50 2.33 -18.46
C LEU A 284 -10.39 3.46 -17.42
N ASP A 285 -11.02 4.59 -17.68
CA ASP A 285 -11.15 5.74 -16.78
C ASP A 285 -12.35 5.66 -15.81
N GLY A 286 -13.16 4.57 -15.89
CA GLY A 286 -14.38 4.38 -15.11
C GLY A 286 -14.75 2.90 -14.95
N LEU A 287 -13.82 2.09 -14.46
CA LEU A 287 -14.01 0.64 -14.33
C LEU A 287 -14.98 0.29 -13.20
N ASN A 288 -15.86 -0.66 -13.50
CA ASN A 288 -16.75 -1.28 -12.52
C ASN A 288 -16.28 -2.70 -12.22
N MET A 289 -15.88 -2.96 -10.98
CA MET A 289 -15.45 -4.27 -10.51
C MET A 289 -16.45 -4.83 -9.50
N ARG A 290 -16.91 -6.04 -9.72
CA ARG A 290 -17.84 -6.75 -8.84
C ARG A 290 -17.36 -8.17 -8.64
N GLY A 291 -17.29 -8.64 -7.40
CA GLY A 291 -16.77 -9.98 -7.15
C GLY A 291 -16.85 -10.46 -5.73
N ASN A 292 -16.28 -11.64 -5.53
CA ASN A 292 -16.16 -12.31 -4.25
C ASN A 292 -14.71 -12.74 -4.04
N MET A 293 -14.25 -12.67 -2.81
CA MET A 293 -12.98 -13.19 -2.34
C MET A 293 -13.20 -14.04 -1.10
N SER A 294 -12.55 -15.20 -1.02
CA SER A 294 -12.58 -16.03 0.18
C SER A 294 -11.14 -16.22 0.67
N LEU A 295 -10.84 -15.74 1.87
CA LEU A 295 -9.59 -16.05 2.56
C LEU A 295 -9.68 -17.47 3.12
N LEU A 296 -8.73 -18.32 2.76
CA LEU A 296 -8.74 -19.74 3.09
C LEU A 296 -8.12 -20.01 4.45
N GLY A 297 -8.57 -21.06 5.14
CA GLY A 297 -8.21 -21.37 6.52
C GLY A 297 -6.73 -21.68 6.79
N ASN A 298 -5.93 -21.92 5.76
CA ASN A 298 -4.48 -22.04 5.86
C ASN A 298 -3.73 -20.68 5.82
N THR A 299 -4.45 -19.57 5.82
CA THR A 299 -3.90 -18.21 5.91
C THR A 299 -3.38 -17.93 7.32
N ASP A 300 -2.12 -17.47 7.39
CA ASP A 300 -1.44 -17.02 8.61
C ASP A 300 -0.63 -15.77 8.25
N VAL A 301 -1.15 -14.60 8.58
CA VAL A 301 -0.60 -13.32 8.17
C VAL A 301 -0.41 -12.40 9.37
N SER A 302 0.70 -11.67 9.34
CA SER A 302 1.06 -10.66 10.35
C SER A 302 1.06 -9.27 9.73
N TYR A 303 0.48 -8.32 10.45
CA TYR A 303 0.50 -6.90 10.14
C TYR A 303 1.30 -6.16 11.22
N ILE A 304 2.21 -5.28 10.82
CA ILE A 304 3.00 -4.46 11.76
C ILE A 304 2.34 -3.08 11.84
N LEU A 305 1.87 -2.74 13.03
CA LEU A 305 1.27 -1.44 13.30
C LEU A 305 2.39 -0.43 13.60
N THR A 306 2.73 0.42 12.65
CA THR A 306 3.85 1.38 12.75
C THR A 306 3.56 2.53 13.71
N ASP A 307 2.28 2.91 13.87
CA ASP A 307 1.83 4.00 14.74
C ASP A 307 0.84 3.50 15.80
N SER A 308 1.25 2.49 16.57
CA SER A 308 0.36 1.95 17.60
C SER A 308 0.19 2.92 18.76
N PRO A 309 -1.04 3.32 19.10
CA PRO A 309 -1.30 4.10 20.32
C PRO A 309 -0.99 3.30 21.61
N LEU A 310 -0.66 2.01 21.48
CA LEU A 310 -0.42 1.07 22.58
C LEU A 310 1.07 0.92 22.94
N THR A 311 2.01 1.49 22.18
CA THR A 311 3.45 1.38 22.44
C THR A 311 3.95 2.53 23.32
N VAL A 312 4.51 2.18 24.47
CA VAL A 312 5.06 3.13 25.44
C VAL A 312 6.45 3.69 25.00
N GLN A 313 7.17 2.98 24.14
CA GLN A 313 8.54 3.35 23.73
C GLN A 313 8.62 4.55 22.79
N ASP A 314 7.66 4.75 21.92
CA ASP A 314 7.69 5.87 20.96
C ASP A 314 7.47 7.24 21.61
N ARG A 315 7.04 7.29 22.85
CA ARG A 315 6.77 8.55 23.56
C ARG A 315 7.93 9.12 24.33
N LEU A 316 8.87 8.29 24.75
CA LEU A 316 10.11 8.80 25.33
C LEU A 316 10.98 9.46 24.24
N GLY A 317 10.89 9.02 23.00
CA GLY A 317 11.52 9.64 21.83
C GLY A 317 10.87 10.99 21.44
N SER A 318 9.56 11.12 21.54
CA SER A 318 8.84 12.35 21.20
C SER A 318 8.84 13.42 22.31
N LEU A 319 9.15 13.04 23.56
CA LEU A 319 9.28 13.97 24.69
C LEU A 319 10.61 14.73 24.72
N VAL A 320 11.60 14.32 23.90
CA VAL A 320 12.87 15.03 23.73
C VAL A 320 12.97 15.53 22.30
N THR A 321 12.10 16.46 21.93
CA THR A 321 12.30 17.27 20.74
C THR A 321 13.24 18.40 21.12
N PHE A 322 14.49 18.32 20.67
CA PHE A 322 15.37 19.49 20.69
C PHE A 322 14.77 20.50 19.70
N THR A 323 14.02 21.46 20.20
CA THR A 323 13.60 22.62 19.42
C THR A 323 14.81 23.48 19.13
N SER A 324 15.39 23.34 17.94
CA SER A 324 16.21 24.40 17.40
C SER A 324 15.29 25.58 17.05
N PHE A 325 15.59 26.76 17.57
CA PHE A 325 14.83 28.01 17.38
C PHE A 325 15.06 28.58 15.96
N SER A 326 14.79 27.83 14.92
CA SER A 326 14.70 28.34 13.54
C SER A 326 13.90 27.34 12.72
N ASP A 327 12.67 27.62 12.57
CA ASP A 327 11.74 27.46 11.44
C ASP A 327 10.36 27.05 11.90
N THR A 328 9.44 28.01 11.77
CA THR A 328 8.02 27.78 11.70
C THR A 328 7.68 27.19 10.33
N THR A 329 8.02 25.93 10.10
CA THR A 329 7.43 25.15 9.01
C THR A 329 6.43 24.20 9.64
N THR A 330 5.19 24.37 9.25
CA THR A 330 4.07 23.47 9.47
C THR A 330 4.53 22.01 9.31
N VAL A 331 4.35 21.22 10.37
CA VAL A 331 4.45 19.76 10.28
C VAL A 331 3.35 19.33 9.31
N VAL A 332 3.73 19.08 8.07
CA VAL A 332 2.89 18.36 7.12
C VAL A 332 2.82 16.94 7.67
N GLN A 333 1.65 16.55 8.18
CA GLN A 333 1.35 15.14 8.36
C GLN A 333 1.63 14.50 7.01
N GLN A 334 2.59 13.59 6.94
CA GLN A 334 2.75 12.71 5.79
C GLN A 334 1.47 11.89 5.70
N GLU A 335 0.56 12.33 4.85
CA GLU A 335 -0.53 11.48 4.39
C GLU A 335 0.14 10.28 3.71
N VAL A 336 -0.16 9.09 4.21
CA VAL A 336 0.21 7.85 3.53
C VAL A 336 -0.35 7.96 2.12
N PRO A 337 0.47 7.93 1.06
CA PRO A 337 -0.02 8.10 -0.29
C PRO A 337 -0.99 6.96 -0.60
N THR A 338 -2.27 7.26 -0.62
CA THR A 338 -3.29 6.34 -1.10
C THR A 338 -3.14 6.26 -2.60
N VAL A 339 -2.76 5.09 -3.11
CA VAL A 339 -2.78 4.82 -4.55
C VAL A 339 -4.23 4.95 -5.00
N SER A 340 -4.57 6.09 -5.57
CA SER A 340 -5.85 6.26 -6.22
C SER A 340 -5.83 5.45 -7.52
N LEU A 341 -6.55 4.35 -7.55
CA LEU A 341 -6.90 3.64 -8.78
C LEU A 341 -7.98 4.45 -9.49
N GLY A 342 -7.58 5.57 -10.09
CA GLY A 342 -8.50 6.56 -10.65
C GLY A 342 -9.62 5.92 -11.47
N GLY A 343 -10.87 6.27 -11.15
CA GLY A 343 -12.04 5.81 -11.87
C GLY A 343 -12.55 4.41 -11.52
N LEU A 344 -11.96 3.67 -10.57
CA LEU A 344 -12.45 2.33 -10.19
C LEU A 344 -13.62 2.41 -9.21
N ASP A 345 -14.76 1.87 -9.59
CA ASP A 345 -15.90 1.55 -8.70
C ASP A 345 -15.87 0.04 -8.40
N MET A 346 -15.52 -0.34 -7.16
CA MET A 346 -15.41 -1.74 -6.77
C MET A 346 -16.37 -2.09 -5.64
N VAL A 347 -17.04 -3.23 -5.77
CA VAL A 347 -17.75 -3.89 -4.66
C VAL A 347 -17.29 -5.34 -4.60
N MET A 348 -16.77 -5.73 -3.44
CA MET A 348 -16.24 -7.05 -3.18
C MET A 348 -16.84 -7.62 -1.91
N MET A 349 -17.41 -8.82 -1.98
CA MET A 349 -17.76 -9.61 -0.81
C MET A 349 -16.55 -10.42 -0.39
N VAL A 350 -16.15 -10.30 0.87
CA VAL A 350 -14.99 -10.99 1.41
C VAL A 350 -15.45 -11.97 2.48
N HIS A 351 -15.30 -13.25 2.21
CA HIS A 351 -15.52 -14.31 3.19
C HIS A 351 -14.20 -14.70 3.84
N ILE A 352 -14.15 -14.75 5.16
CA ILE A 352 -12.97 -15.17 5.93
C ILE A 352 -13.29 -16.49 6.63
N ASP A 353 -12.54 -17.54 6.28
CA ASP A 353 -12.68 -18.85 6.91
C ASP A 353 -12.36 -18.76 8.42
N PRO A 354 -13.13 -19.44 9.30
CA PRO A 354 -12.93 -19.39 10.76
C PRO A 354 -11.54 -19.83 11.26
N SER A 355 -10.77 -20.54 10.45
CA SER A 355 -9.40 -21.00 10.78
C SER A 355 -8.31 -20.03 10.33
N VAL A 356 -8.66 -18.88 9.76
CA VAL A 356 -7.72 -17.83 9.39
C VAL A 356 -7.08 -17.23 10.63
N ARG A 357 -5.76 -17.13 10.61
CA ARG A 357 -4.98 -16.50 11.68
C ARG A 357 -4.44 -15.15 11.24
N LEU A 358 -4.85 -14.11 11.96
CA LEU A 358 -4.36 -12.76 11.81
C LEU A 358 -3.50 -12.40 13.02
N LYS A 359 -2.31 -11.89 12.79
CA LYS A 359 -1.43 -11.41 13.84
C LYS A 359 -1.19 -9.92 13.66
N VAL A 360 -1.26 -9.18 14.74
CA VAL A 360 -0.97 -7.75 14.75
C VAL A 360 0.19 -7.53 15.70
N ASP A 361 1.36 -7.21 15.14
CA ASP A 361 2.50 -6.77 15.93
C ASP A 361 2.27 -5.31 16.33
N LEU A 362 2.10 -5.06 17.62
CA LEU A 362 1.81 -3.74 18.17
C LEU A 362 3.06 -2.88 18.34
N ASP A 363 4.23 -3.48 18.20
CA ASP A 363 5.52 -2.81 18.22
C ASP A 363 6.53 -3.51 17.28
N ALA A 364 7.60 -2.79 16.94
CA ALA A 364 8.66 -3.30 16.08
C ALA A 364 9.49 -4.41 16.74
N SER A 365 9.52 -4.49 18.08
CA SER A 365 10.27 -5.49 18.85
C SER A 365 9.57 -6.84 18.91
N ASN A 366 8.26 -6.89 18.58
CA ASN A 366 7.41 -8.08 18.68
C ASN A 366 7.16 -8.56 20.12
N ASP A 367 7.34 -7.68 21.11
CA ASP A 367 7.07 -7.97 22.52
C ASP A 367 5.58 -7.86 22.83
N ASN A 368 4.86 -6.98 22.11
CA ASN A 368 3.43 -6.80 22.18
C ASN A 368 2.78 -7.25 20.88
N ARG A 369 1.93 -8.26 20.97
CA ARG A 369 1.28 -8.87 19.81
C ARG A 369 -0.11 -9.39 20.15
N VAL A 370 -1.02 -9.26 19.17
CA VAL A 370 -2.34 -9.89 19.22
C VAL A 370 -2.43 -10.92 18.09
N GLU A 371 -2.73 -12.15 18.44
CA GLU A 371 -3.03 -13.23 17.51
C GLU A 371 -4.53 -13.50 17.56
N LEU A 372 -5.18 -13.45 16.40
CA LEU A 372 -6.63 -13.59 16.25
C LEU A 372 -6.91 -14.80 15.36
N GLU A 373 -7.78 -15.67 15.80
CA GLU A 373 -8.33 -16.77 14.99
C GLU A 373 -9.83 -16.60 14.90
N GLY A 374 -10.37 -16.61 13.70
CA GLY A 374 -11.79 -16.36 13.48
C GLY A 374 -12.16 -16.15 12.03
N GLY A 375 -13.42 -15.83 11.80
CA GLY A 375 -13.95 -15.64 10.46
C GLY A 375 -15.15 -14.73 10.41
N GLY A 376 -15.65 -14.50 9.20
CA GLY A 376 -16.82 -13.67 8.98
C GLY A 376 -16.97 -13.22 7.55
N ASP A 377 -18.02 -12.45 7.32
CA ASP A 377 -18.34 -11.90 6.02
C ASP A 377 -18.25 -10.37 6.06
N LEU A 378 -17.47 -9.83 5.15
CA LEU A 378 -17.24 -8.41 5.00
C LEU A 378 -17.67 -7.95 3.60
N SER A 379 -18.17 -6.74 3.51
CA SER A 379 -18.40 -6.04 2.23
C SER A 379 -17.41 -4.90 2.12
N MET A 380 -16.61 -4.92 1.07
CA MET A 380 -15.63 -3.90 0.74
C MET A 380 -16.11 -3.12 -0.48
N LYS A 381 -16.14 -1.79 -0.37
CA LYS A 381 -16.49 -0.89 -1.45
C LYS A 381 -15.37 0.14 -1.63
N TYR A 382 -14.92 0.32 -2.87
CA TYR A 382 -13.99 1.37 -3.26
C TYR A 382 -14.67 2.25 -4.30
N THR A 383 -14.62 3.57 -4.10
CA THR A 383 -15.26 4.55 -4.98
C THR A 383 -14.28 5.13 -6.00
N PRO A 384 -14.73 5.68 -7.12
CA PRO A 384 -13.87 6.37 -8.09
C PRO A 384 -13.07 7.55 -7.49
N GLN A 385 -13.54 8.10 -6.37
CA GLN A 385 -12.89 9.19 -5.65
C GLN A 385 -11.72 8.70 -4.76
N GLY A 386 -11.57 7.39 -4.60
CA GLY A 386 -10.53 6.79 -3.78
C GLY A 386 -10.97 6.39 -2.37
N ASP A 387 -12.26 6.55 -2.04
CA ASP A 387 -12.77 6.19 -0.72
C ASP A 387 -12.94 4.68 -0.60
N LEU A 388 -12.27 4.09 0.38
CA LEU A 388 -12.44 2.70 0.76
C LEU A 388 -13.37 2.59 1.96
N THR A 389 -14.43 1.82 1.83
CA THR A 389 -15.32 1.49 2.95
C THR A 389 -15.36 -0.02 3.17
N LEU A 390 -15.37 -0.42 4.44
CA LEU A 390 -15.47 -1.80 4.88
C LEU A 390 -16.66 -1.91 5.84
N THR A 391 -17.51 -2.91 5.64
CA THR A 391 -18.64 -3.20 6.53
C THR A 391 -18.75 -4.69 6.77
N GLY A 392 -19.13 -5.05 8.00
CA GLY A 392 -19.29 -6.44 8.40
C GLY A 392 -18.55 -6.75 9.70
N ARG A 393 -18.59 -8.03 10.08
CA ARG A 393 -18.05 -8.47 11.35
C ARG A 393 -17.10 -9.65 11.17
N TYR A 394 -15.97 -9.57 11.84
CA TYR A 394 -15.01 -10.66 12.03
C TYR A 394 -15.17 -11.18 13.45
N THR A 395 -15.69 -12.39 13.59
CA THR A 395 -15.97 -13.03 14.89
C THR A 395 -14.81 -13.96 15.23
N LEU A 396 -14.30 -13.83 16.45
CA LEU A 396 -13.18 -14.60 16.95
C LEU A 396 -13.66 -15.93 17.52
N SER A 397 -13.04 -17.01 17.08
CA SER A 397 -13.14 -18.34 17.68
C SER A 397 -12.15 -18.52 18.83
N GLY A 398 -11.07 -17.70 18.84
CA GLY A 398 -10.03 -17.70 19.84
C GLY A 398 -8.90 -16.75 19.46
N GLY A 399 -7.79 -16.88 20.16
CA GLY A 399 -6.59 -16.10 19.92
C GLY A 399 -5.76 -15.93 21.18
N LEU A 400 -4.68 -15.16 21.05
CA LEU A 400 -3.74 -14.88 22.13
C LEU A 400 -3.34 -13.40 22.08
N MET A 401 -3.42 -12.73 23.21
CA MET A 401 -2.88 -11.38 23.38
C MET A 401 -1.65 -11.46 24.27
N LYS A 402 -0.47 -11.20 23.71
CA LYS A 402 0.77 -11.01 24.46
C LYS A 402 0.97 -9.54 24.70
N TYR A 403 1.04 -9.13 25.95
CA TYR A 403 1.18 -7.74 26.33
C TYR A 403 2.14 -7.56 27.49
N ALA A 404 3.14 -6.70 27.30
CA ALA A 404 4.09 -6.29 28.33
C ALA A 404 3.61 -5.00 28.99
N LEU A 405 3.31 -5.07 30.28
CA LEU A 405 3.06 -3.88 31.07
C LEU A 405 4.40 -3.35 31.61
N PRO A 406 4.57 -2.03 31.77
CA PRO A 406 5.86 -1.42 32.09
C PRO A 406 6.60 -1.94 33.35
N VAL A 407 5.90 -2.65 34.26
CA VAL A 407 6.48 -3.23 35.50
C VAL A 407 6.21 -4.74 35.61
N ILE A 408 5.45 -5.30 34.68
CA ILE A 408 5.07 -6.72 34.71
C ILE A 408 5.67 -7.36 33.47
N ALA A 409 6.40 -8.48 33.66
CA ALA A 409 6.86 -9.28 32.53
C ALA A 409 5.69 -9.57 31.57
N ALA A 410 5.99 -9.62 30.27
CA ALA A 410 5.00 -9.89 29.25
C ALA A 410 4.12 -11.08 29.63
N LYS A 411 2.81 -10.88 29.59
CA LYS A 411 1.80 -11.90 29.90
C LYS A 411 1.00 -12.24 28.67
N GLU A 412 0.52 -13.46 28.68
CA GLU A 412 -0.33 -14.02 27.63
C GLU A 412 -1.76 -14.17 28.15
N PHE A 413 -2.70 -13.59 27.44
CA PHE A 413 -4.13 -13.68 27.69
C PHE A 413 -4.80 -14.42 26.55
N ALA A 414 -5.55 -15.46 26.83
CA ALA A 414 -6.36 -16.15 25.84
C ALA A 414 -7.58 -15.30 25.48
N ILE A 415 -7.81 -15.08 24.19
CA ILE A 415 -8.97 -14.32 23.73
C ILE A 415 -10.22 -15.21 23.80
N ASP A 416 -11.25 -14.72 24.46
CA ASP A 416 -12.50 -15.43 24.68
C ASP A 416 -13.27 -15.57 23.35
N ASN A 417 -13.87 -16.75 23.15
CA ASN A 417 -14.74 -17.02 22.01
C ASN A 417 -15.95 -16.06 21.99
N GLY A 418 -16.35 -15.60 20.81
CA GLY A 418 -17.43 -14.63 20.63
C GLY A 418 -16.98 -13.17 20.70
N SER A 419 -15.71 -12.91 21.00
CA SER A 419 -15.09 -11.61 20.75
C SER A 419 -15.18 -11.25 19.26
N TYR A 420 -15.21 -9.96 18.91
CA TYR A 420 -15.34 -9.57 17.50
C TYR A 420 -14.74 -8.20 17.19
N VAL A 421 -14.47 -8.02 15.91
CA VAL A 421 -14.13 -6.74 15.29
C VAL A 421 -15.20 -6.42 14.25
N GLU A 422 -15.77 -5.22 14.29
CA GLU A 422 -16.87 -4.82 13.41
C GLU A 422 -16.54 -3.51 12.69
N TRP A 423 -16.65 -3.54 11.36
CA TRP A 423 -16.51 -2.36 10.51
C TRP A 423 -17.87 -1.82 10.12
N THR A 424 -18.03 -0.51 10.18
CA THR A 424 -19.26 0.21 9.80
C THR A 424 -19.00 1.29 8.74
N GLY A 425 -17.84 1.26 8.09
CA GLY A 425 -17.45 2.18 7.04
C GLY A 425 -15.94 2.37 6.95
N ASN A 426 -15.34 3.12 7.86
CA ASN A 426 -13.90 3.38 7.84
C ASN A 426 -13.09 2.10 8.18
N PRO A 427 -12.24 1.59 7.26
CA PRO A 427 -11.42 0.41 7.52
C PRO A 427 -10.41 0.59 8.65
N MET A 428 -9.95 1.83 8.88
CA MET A 428 -8.93 2.16 9.89
C MET A 428 -9.52 2.42 11.27
N ASP A 429 -10.86 2.43 11.41
CA ASP A 429 -11.53 2.68 12.69
C ASP A 429 -12.66 1.67 12.94
N PRO A 430 -12.32 0.39 13.14
CA PRO A 430 -13.28 -0.64 13.53
C PRO A 430 -13.76 -0.46 14.97
N MET A 431 -14.93 -0.98 15.25
CA MET A 431 -15.43 -1.23 16.61
C MET A 431 -14.84 -2.54 17.12
N LEU A 432 -14.20 -2.49 18.26
CA LEU A 432 -13.61 -3.64 18.95
C LEU A 432 -14.51 -4.06 20.12
N ASN A 433 -14.68 -5.35 20.29
CA ASN A 433 -15.32 -5.94 21.47
C ASN A 433 -14.69 -7.29 21.75
N PHE A 434 -13.62 -7.28 22.52
CA PHE A 434 -12.99 -8.52 22.92
C PHE A 434 -12.64 -8.54 24.40
N LYS A 435 -12.66 -9.75 24.90
CA LYS A 435 -12.26 -10.10 26.24
C LYS A 435 -11.12 -11.11 26.12
N ALA A 436 -10.04 -10.88 26.86
CA ALA A 436 -8.91 -11.77 26.93
C ALA A 436 -8.63 -12.13 28.39
N THR A 437 -8.47 -13.42 28.67
CA THR A 437 -8.45 -13.95 30.04
C THR A 437 -7.15 -14.71 30.31
N ASP A 438 -6.52 -14.46 31.48
CA ASP A 438 -5.42 -15.24 32.04
C ASP A 438 -5.86 -15.88 33.34
N ARG A 439 -5.58 -17.17 33.52
CA ARG A 439 -5.88 -17.90 34.76
C ARG A 439 -4.70 -17.80 35.70
N ILE A 440 -4.92 -17.07 36.80
CA ILE A 440 -3.90 -16.76 37.80
C ILE A 440 -4.23 -17.42 39.14
N ARG A 441 -3.27 -18.15 39.68
CA ARG A 441 -3.37 -18.69 41.05
C ARG A 441 -2.84 -17.67 42.03
N ALA A 442 -3.69 -17.25 42.97
CA ALA A 442 -3.37 -16.22 43.96
C ALA A 442 -3.73 -16.64 45.38
N SER A 443 -3.07 -16.05 46.36
CA SER A 443 -3.33 -16.29 47.78
C SER A 443 -4.54 -15.50 48.25
N VAL A 444 -5.36 -16.12 49.09
CA VAL A 444 -6.52 -15.53 49.78
C VAL A 444 -6.33 -15.71 51.26
N SER A 445 -6.52 -14.65 52.05
CA SER A 445 -6.47 -14.72 53.51
C SER A 445 -7.78 -15.26 54.09
N GLU A 446 -7.70 -16.19 55.03
CA GLU A 446 -8.87 -16.79 55.71
C GLU A 446 -9.19 -16.11 57.06
N GLY A 447 -9.22 -14.76 57.12
CA GLY A 447 -9.55 -13.97 58.32
C GLY A 447 -8.35 -13.69 59.24
N GLU A 448 -8.60 -13.03 60.41
CA GLU A 448 -7.55 -12.50 61.29
C GLU A 448 -6.63 -13.56 61.93
N ASN A 449 -7.08 -14.80 62.07
CA ASN A 449 -6.29 -15.92 62.59
C ASN A 449 -6.24 -17.12 61.65
N GLY A 450 -6.68 -16.94 60.41
CA GLY A 450 -6.72 -17.98 59.38
C GLY A 450 -5.44 -18.11 58.60
N GLY A 451 -5.23 -19.27 58.00
CA GLY A 451 -4.15 -19.50 57.05
C GLY A 451 -4.40 -18.77 55.73
N THR A 452 -3.44 -18.86 54.83
CA THR A 452 -3.62 -18.46 53.43
C THR A 452 -3.94 -19.70 52.59
N ARG A 453 -4.95 -19.60 51.72
CA ARG A 453 -5.25 -20.63 50.73
C ARG A 453 -5.04 -20.09 49.31
N MET A 454 -4.80 -20.99 48.40
CA MET A 454 -4.60 -20.63 46.98
C MET A 454 -5.89 -20.86 46.20
N VAL A 455 -6.32 -19.85 45.48
CA VAL A 455 -7.52 -19.85 44.62
C VAL A 455 -7.13 -19.53 43.19
N ASN A 456 -7.80 -20.17 42.24
CA ASN A 456 -7.65 -19.84 40.82
C ASN A 456 -8.62 -18.69 40.46
N PHE A 457 -8.07 -17.64 39.91
CA PHE A 457 -8.80 -16.48 39.41
C PHE A 457 -8.68 -16.40 37.89
N ASP A 458 -9.77 -16.11 37.23
CA ASP A 458 -9.79 -15.73 35.83
C ASP A 458 -9.74 -14.20 35.76
N VAL A 459 -8.55 -13.66 35.43
CA VAL A 459 -8.31 -12.21 35.28
C VAL A 459 -8.45 -11.85 33.83
N SER A 460 -9.32 -10.89 33.53
CA SER A 460 -9.67 -10.53 32.15
C SER A 460 -9.35 -9.07 31.84
N ILE A 461 -8.92 -8.85 30.62
CA ILE A 461 -8.86 -7.53 29.99
C ILE A 461 -10.01 -7.44 28.99
N VAL A 462 -10.85 -6.43 29.17
CA VAL A 462 -11.99 -6.16 28.27
C VAL A 462 -11.68 -4.92 27.45
N VAL A 463 -11.66 -5.07 26.14
CA VAL A 463 -11.43 -3.97 25.18
C VAL A 463 -12.70 -3.73 24.40
N LYS A 464 -13.18 -2.49 24.41
CA LYS A 464 -14.43 -2.09 23.74
C LYS A 464 -14.27 -0.76 23.04
N ASN A 465 -15.24 -0.45 22.17
CA ASN A 465 -15.40 0.78 21.41
C ASN A 465 -14.54 0.85 20.13
N ARG A 466 -14.58 1.99 19.48
CA ARG A 466 -13.84 2.26 18.24
C ARG A 466 -12.34 2.37 18.50
N LEU A 467 -11.54 2.05 17.50
CA LEU A 467 -10.08 2.03 17.64
C LEU A 467 -9.51 3.41 18.03
N ASP A 468 -10.13 4.49 17.57
CA ASP A 468 -9.74 5.87 17.91
C ASP A 468 -10.12 6.28 19.36
N ASN A 469 -11.05 5.54 19.99
CA ASN A 469 -11.56 5.82 21.34
C ASN A 469 -11.76 4.52 22.13
N LEU A 470 -10.69 3.75 22.32
CA LEU A 470 -10.72 2.48 23.02
C LEU A 470 -11.00 2.64 24.50
N SER A 471 -11.84 1.75 25.02
CA SER A 471 -12.08 1.57 26.45
C SER A 471 -11.46 0.27 26.91
N PHE A 472 -10.65 0.36 27.95
CA PHE A 472 -10.04 -0.79 28.63
C PHE A 472 -10.62 -0.93 30.03
N ALA A 473 -10.97 -2.14 30.40
CA ALA A 473 -11.38 -2.48 31.74
C ALA A 473 -10.70 -3.79 32.16
N PHE A 474 -10.31 -3.85 33.41
CA PHE A 474 -9.89 -5.10 34.03
C PHE A 474 -11.07 -5.69 34.80
N ASP A 475 -11.20 -6.99 34.78
CA ASP A 475 -12.23 -7.72 35.52
C ASP A 475 -11.64 -9.01 36.07
N VAL A 476 -12.26 -9.55 37.11
CA VAL A 476 -11.84 -10.79 37.75
C VAL A 476 -13.02 -11.62 38.20
N SER A 477 -12.88 -12.92 38.05
CA SER A 477 -13.82 -13.92 38.56
C SER A 477 -13.10 -15.09 39.23
N ALA A 478 -13.76 -15.80 40.07
CA ALA A 478 -13.26 -17.00 40.75
C ALA A 478 -14.27 -18.16 40.58
N PRO A 479 -14.44 -18.72 39.37
CA PRO A 479 -15.53 -19.65 39.07
C PRO A 479 -15.46 -20.97 39.85
N GLU A 480 -14.27 -21.33 40.36
CA GLU A 480 -14.06 -22.54 41.16
C GLU A 480 -14.26 -22.31 42.66
N ASP A 481 -14.49 -21.07 43.10
CA ASP A 481 -14.69 -20.70 44.52
C ASP A 481 -15.96 -19.84 44.69
N ALA A 482 -17.04 -20.47 45.09
CA ALA A 482 -18.34 -19.81 45.22
C ALA A 482 -18.35 -18.66 46.24
N THR A 483 -17.53 -18.74 47.31
CA THR A 483 -17.47 -17.70 48.34
C THR A 483 -16.83 -16.43 47.77
N ILE A 484 -15.66 -16.56 47.15
CA ILE A 484 -14.96 -15.44 46.53
C ILE A 484 -15.75 -14.92 45.34
N GLN A 485 -16.36 -15.80 44.52
CA GLN A 485 -17.18 -15.37 43.38
C GLN A 485 -18.38 -14.52 43.84
N ASN A 486 -19.05 -14.87 44.93
CA ASN A 486 -20.15 -14.07 45.48
C ASN A 486 -19.67 -12.71 45.99
N GLU A 487 -18.51 -12.67 46.64
CA GLU A 487 -17.87 -11.43 47.09
C GLU A 487 -17.52 -10.53 45.88
N LEU A 488 -16.87 -11.07 44.86
CA LEU A 488 -16.55 -10.35 43.63
C LEU A 488 -17.80 -9.85 42.88
N THR A 489 -18.89 -10.64 42.89
CA THR A 489 -20.15 -10.24 42.25
C THR A 489 -20.82 -9.07 42.99
N ALA A 490 -20.65 -8.97 44.32
CA ALA A 490 -21.14 -7.85 45.10
C ALA A 490 -20.33 -6.55 44.91
N MET A 491 -19.11 -6.65 44.43
CA MET A 491 -18.25 -5.49 44.16
C MET A 491 -18.67 -4.75 42.87
N GLY A 492 -18.45 -3.44 42.83
CA GLY A 492 -18.55 -2.64 41.62
C GLY A 492 -17.48 -3.01 40.60
N ALA A 493 -17.66 -2.64 39.33
CA ALA A 493 -16.72 -2.95 38.24
C ALA A 493 -15.33 -2.36 38.52
N GLU A 494 -15.25 -1.15 39.05
CA GLU A 494 -14.00 -0.49 39.41
C GLU A 494 -13.23 -1.28 40.49
N GLU A 495 -13.91 -1.73 41.53
CA GLU A 495 -13.31 -2.50 42.61
C GLU A 495 -12.80 -3.87 42.11
N ARG A 496 -13.59 -4.55 41.27
CA ARG A 496 -13.13 -5.79 40.62
C ARG A 496 -11.91 -5.56 39.74
N GLY A 497 -11.85 -4.43 39.02
CA GLY A 497 -10.68 -4.04 38.23
C GLY A 497 -9.42 -3.85 39.09
N LYS A 498 -9.55 -3.22 40.27
CA LYS A 498 -8.44 -3.10 41.23
C LYS A 498 -7.99 -4.47 41.74
N GLN A 499 -8.92 -5.34 42.10
CA GLN A 499 -8.59 -6.71 42.54
C GLN A 499 -7.89 -7.49 41.42
N ALA A 500 -8.34 -7.36 40.16
CA ALA A 500 -7.68 -7.96 39.00
C ALA A 500 -6.21 -7.56 38.89
N LEU A 501 -5.91 -6.27 39.05
CA LEU A 501 -4.54 -5.75 39.02
C LEU A 501 -3.70 -6.27 40.22
N TYR A 502 -4.25 -6.29 41.44
CA TYR A 502 -3.54 -6.85 42.60
C TYR A 502 -3.20 -8.33 42.39
N ILE A 503 -4.16 -9.11 41.91
CA ILE A 503 -3.96 -10.53 41.62
C ILE A 503 -2.88 -10.70 40.55
N MET A 504 -2.91 -9.87 39.51
CA MET A 504 -1.97 -9.95 38.39
C MET A 504 -0.52 -9.63 38.81
N VAL A 505 -0.35 -8.60 39.64
CA VAL A 505 0.97 -8.11 40.11
C VAL A 505 1.47 -8.88 41.32
N MET A 506 0.62 -8.96 42.37
CA MET A 506 1.02 -9.43 43.70
C MET A 506 0.69 -10.90 43.95
N LYS A 507 -0.08 -11.54 43.06
CA LYS A 507 -0.60 -12.90 43.27
C LYS A 507 -1.38 -13.03 44.58
N THR A 508 -2.11 -11.96 44.96
CA THR A 508 -2.87 -11.87 46.22
C THR A 508 -4.22 -11.21 45.98
N TYR A 509 -5.27 -11.81 46.53
CA TYR A 509 -6.61 -11.23 46.58
C TYR A 509 -6.78 -10.50 47.94
N LEU A 510 -7.17 -9.24 47.91
CA LEU A 510 -7.27 -8.39 49.08
C LEU A 510 -8.67 -8.39 49.71
N GLY A 511 -9.73 -8.77 48.96
CA GLY A 511 -11.10 -8.78 49.43
C GLY A 511 -11.70 -7.40 49.69
N THR A 512 -12.85 -7.35 50.40
CA THR A 512 -13.58 -6.13 50.70
C THR A 512 -13.18 -5.49 52.03
N GLY A 513 -12.21 -6.05 52.76
CA GLY A 513 -11.73 -5.52 54.02
C GLY A 513 -10.98 -4.20 53.89
N PRO A 514 -11.05 -3.27 54.86
CA PRO A 514 -10.24 -2.06 54.83
C PRO A 514 -8.76 -2.43 54.77
N ILE A 515 -8.04 -1.81 53.85
CA ILE A 515 -6.60 -1.98 53.64
C ILE A 515 -5.86 -1.49 54.91
N GLY A 516 -5.91 -2.22 56.00
CA GLY A 516 -5.30 -1.79 57.24
C GLY A 516 -5.64 -2.59 58.48
N GLY A 517 -6.57 -3.54 58.42
CA GLY A 517 -7.01 -4.27 59.59
C GLY A 517 -6.89 -5.78 59.43
N GLY A 518 -5.70 -6.34 59.62
CA GLY A 518 -5.52 -7.80 59.70
C GLY A 518 -4.05 -8.20 59.77
N GLY A 519 -3.63 -8.52 60.97
CA GLY A 519 -2.26 -8.82 61.32
C GLY A 519 -1.59 -9.91 60.51
N GLY A 520 -0.45 -9.58 59.97
CA GLY A 520 0.45 -10.55 59.39
C GLY A 520 1.52 -9.89 58.54
N GLY A 521 2.51 -9.29 59.18
CA GLY A 521 3.86 -9.06 58.60
C GLY A 521 4.07 -8.02 57.49
N LEU A 522 3.06 -7.63 56.73
CA LEU A 522 3.16 -6.68 55.63
C LEU A 522 2.58 -5.28 55.93
N GLY A 523 1.89 -5.11 57.06
CA GLY A 523 1.21 -3.87 57.48
C GLY A 523 2.12 -2.74 57.95
N LYS A 524 3.44 -2.87 57.85
CA LYS A 524 4.41 -1.82 58.22
C LYS A 524 5.18 -1.20 57.08
N LEU A 525 5.00 -1.64 55.88
CA LEU A 525 5.51 -0.95 54.72
C LEU A 525 4.40 -0.05 54.15
N ASN A 526 4.67 1.24 54.06
CA ASN A 526 3.84 2.25 53.38
C ASN A 526 3.73 1.94 51.86
N MET A 527 3.45 0.64 51.58
CA MET A 527 3.44 0.10 50.23
C MET A 527 2.13 0.43 49.49
N GLY A 528 1.06 0.73 50.22
CA GLY A 528 -0.20 1.13 49.61
C GLY A 528 -0.09 2.43 48.83
N SER A 529 0.60 3.44 49.36
CA SER A 529 0.77 4.72 48.66
C SER A 529 1.80 4.63 47.52
N ALA A 530 2.88 3.84 47.68
CA ALA A 530 3.85 3.65 46.59
C ALA A 530 3.30 2.78 45.46
N LEU A 531 2.53 1.72 45.80
CA LEU A 531 1.83 0.91 44.80
C LEU A 531 0.69 1.68 44.11
N ASN A 532 -0.07 2.48 44.87
CA ASN A 532 -1.08 3.37 44.33
C ASN A 532 -0.45 4.41 43.39
N SER A 533 0.67 5.01 43.73
CA SER A 533 1.34 5.99 42.88
C SER A 533 1.90 5.33 41.63
N VAL A 534 2.48 4.13 41.71
CA VAL A 534 2.99 3.38 40.56
C VAL A 534 1.83 2.84 39.71
N LEU A 535 0.78 2.26 40.29
CA LEU A 535 -0.39 1.80 39.54
C LEU A 535 -1.15 2.96 38.92
N SER A 536 -1.36 4.06 39.66
CA SER A 536 -2.04 5.26 39.16
C SER A 536 -1.22 5.95 38.05
N SER A 537 0.12 6.05 38.20
CA SER A 537 0.98 6.62 37.16
C SER A 537 1.00 5.74 35.92
N GLN A 538 0.91 4.42 36.05
CA GLN A 538 0.92 3.50 34.93
C GLN A 538 -0.46 3.32 34.28
N ILE A 539 -1.51 3.29 35.07
CA ILE A 539 -2.88 3.37 34.53
C ILE A 539 -3.07 4.71 33.84
N ASN A 540 -2.60 5.81 34.42
CA ASN A 540 -2.64 7.13 33.78
C ASN A 540 -1.72 7.23 32.57
N SER A 541 -0.58 6.51 32.51
CA SER A 541 0.25 6.45 31.31
C SER A 541 -0.37 5.57 30.22
N LEU A 542 -1.01 4.47 30.57
CA LEU A 542 -1.82 3.65 29.67
C LEU A 542 -3.04 4.42 29.14
N MET A 543 -3.63 5.24 29.98
CA MET A 543 -4.86 5.97 29.69
C MET A 543 -4.64 7.40 29.18
N GLY A 544 -3.55 8.06 29.59
CA GLY A 544 -3.12 9.35 29.04
C GLY A 544 -2.69 9.26 27.59
N ASN A 545 -2.56 8.05 27.08
CA ASN A 545 -2.21 7.75 25.69
C ASN A 545 -3.42 7.68 24.76
N LEU A 546 -4.60 7.57 25.32
CA LEU A 546 -5.86 7.64 24.58
C LEU A 546 -6.39 9.06 24.75
N LYS A 547 -6.22 9.89 23.74
CA LYS A 547 -6.53 11.34 23.77
C LYS A 547 -7.93 11.73 24.26
N ASN A 548 -8.82 10.75 24.52
CA ASN A 548 -10.21 10.98 24.95
C ASN A 548 -10.77 9.97 25.95
N ALA A 549 -9.95 9.12 26.60
CA ALA A 549 -10.47 8.21 27.60
C ALA A 549 -10.41 8.84 29.00
N SER A 550 -11.55 9.34 29.48
CA SER A 550 -11.70 9.78 30.87
C SER A 550 -12.04 8.58 31.77
N VAL A 551 -11.07 8.04 32.46
CA VAL A 551 -11.30 7.22 33.65
C VAL A 551 -10.57 7.87 34.79
N SER A 552 -11.34 8.45 35.70
CA SER A 552 -10.84 8.93 37.00
C SER A 552 -10.75 7.76 37.96
N VAL A 553 -9.55 7.24 38.21
CA VAL A 553 -9.30 6.40 39.40
C VAL A 553 -8.88 7.34 40.52
N GLY A 554 -9.85 7.91 41.17
CA GLY A 554 -9.65 8.66 42.41
C GLY A 554 -9.61 7.68 43.60
N ILE A 555 -8.46 7.54 44.24
CA ILE A 555 -8.38 6.97 45.56
C ILE A 555 -8.44 8.17 46.52
N GLU A 556 -9.63 8.48 47.05
CA GLU A 556 -9.75 9.41 48.16
C GLU A 556 -9.26 8.69 49.42
N ASP A 557 -8.10 9.11 49.94
CA ASP A 557 -7.70 8.84 51.31
C ASP A 557 -8.63 9.64 52.24
N HIS A 558 -9.64 9.01 52.80
CA HIS A 558 -10.35 9.58 53.93
C HIS A 558 -9.45 9.45 55.17
N ASP A 559 -8.71 10.52 55.41
CA ASP A 559 -8.01 10.72 56.67
C ASP A 559 -9.05 10.96 57.77
N LEU A 560 -9.41 9.88 58.50
CA LEU A 560 -10.26 9.90 59.67
C LEU A 560 -9.44 10.30 60.92
N SER A 561 -8.78 11.45 60.87
CA SER A 561 -8.13 12.04 62.05
C SER A 561 -8.42 13.53 62.14
N ASP A 562 -9.70 13.87 62.38
CA ASP A 562 -10.00 15.08 63.13
C ASP A 562 -11.41 14.96 63.81
N THR A 563 -11.45 14.17 64.86
CA THR A 563 -12.47 14.30 65.88
C THR A 563 -11.77 14.53 67.21
N GLY A 564 -11.63 15.76 67.56
CA GLY A 564 -11.15 16.02 68.91
C GLY A 564 -10.92 17.47 69.24
N GLY A 565 -11.96 18.17 69.72
CA GLY A 565 -11.69 19.01 70.82
C GLY A 565 -11.92 20.53 70.71
N LYS A 566 -13.06 20.93 71.15
CA LYS A 566 -13.32 22.00 72.17
C LYS A 566 -12.70 23.40 71.88
N ARG A 567 -13.46 24.33 71.57
CA ARG A 567 -14.14 25.45 72.28
C ARG A 567 -14.50 26.56 71.34
#